data_bd804e9712956bf06ceb06388fb4e7dc
#
_entry.id   bd804e9712956bf06ceb06388fb4e7dc
#
_cell.length_a   1.000
_cell.length_b   1.000
_cell.length_c   1.000
_cell.angle_alpha   90.00
_cell.angle_beta   90.00
_cell.angle_gamma   90.00
#
_symmetry.space_group_name_H-M   'P 1'
#
loop_
_entity.id
_entity.type
_entity.pdbx_description
1 polymer ?
#
loop_
_entity_poly.entity_id
_entity_poly.type
_entity_poly.pdbx_seq_one_letter_code
_entity_poly.pdbx_strand_id
1 'polypeptide(L)'
;MTEGQTSNVPFEGVDSCGCGCGCNREDLPWSGRGTDLPITGCRFSLYPMTDDFVSIILGALDKTDASFVWSQSDALSTVYRGKREYVIDAVAALFANAWRDGVHMALEGQVSRGCPGDVSGDSVLSCEGEAPNAATVEAATQPALAKLSLYPLGVEDYIDDIAKVWYLAEERGLNPTSIHYATRIEGSIRDIFTYFNDVCALMEQTVSHYVLHFTINVNSPTDEEE
;
A
#
# COMPACT_ATOMS: atom_id res chain seq x y z
N MET A 1 -16.80 -41.04 -19.74
CA MET A 1 -16.90 -39.73 -20.39
C MET A 1 -18.08 -39.03 -19.74
N THR A 2 -17.80 -38.21 -18.76
CA THR A 2 -18.80 -37.38 -18.06
C THR A 2 -18.35 -35.93 -18.24
N GLU A 3 -19.14 -35.21 -19.03
CA GLU A 3 -18.94 -33.79 -19.30
C GLU A 3 -19.15 -32.98 -18.02
N GLY A 4 -18.08 -32.27 -17.60
CA GLY A 4 -18.14 -31.30 -16.51
C GLY A 4 -18.89 -30.04 -16.95
N GLN A 5 -20.05 -29.81 -16.40
CA GLN A 5 -20.77 -28.57 -16.50
C GLN A 5 -20.02 -27.50 -15.71
N THR A 6 -19.43 -26.53 -16.41
CA THR A 6 -18.98 -25.26 -15.82
C THR A 6 -20.22 -24.44 -15.47
N SER A 7 -20.55 -24.32 -14.19
CA SER A 7 -21.60 -23.43 -13.71
C SER A 7 -21.09 -21.98 -13.87
N ASN A 8 -21.56 -21.30 -14.91
CA ASN A 8 -21.57 -19.86 -14.97
C ASN A 8 -22.54 -19.35 -13.89
N VAL A 9 -22.01 -18.94 -12.76
CA VAL A 9 -22.79 -18.16 -11.79
C VAL A 9 -22.90 -16.74 -12.36
N PRO A 10 -24.09 -16.24 -12.68
CA PRO A 10 -24.25 -14.85 -13.08
C PRO A 10 -23.87 -13.98 -11.88
N PHE A 11 -22.99 -13.03 -12.10
CA PHE A 11 -22.72 -11.95 -11.14
C PHE A 11 -24.02 -11.13 -11.04
N GLU A 12 -24.88 -11.48 -10.07
CA GLU A 12 -26.02 -10.63 -9.73
C GLU A 12 -25.50 -9.34 -9.15
N GLY A 13 -25.63 -8.27 -9.92
CA GLY A 13 -25.20 -6.94 -9.55
C GLY A 13 -25.86 -6.51 -8.25
N VAL A 14 -25.06 -5.93 -7.34
CA VAL A 14 -25.54 -5.17 -6.19
C VAL A 14 -26.28 -3.95 -6.74
N ASP A 15 -27.59 -4.07 -6.91
CA ASP A 15 -28.47 -2.94 -7.19
C ASP A 15 -28.57 -2.09 -5.92
N SER A 16 -28.15 -0.85 -6.03
CA SER A 16 -28.24 0.24 -5.07
C SER A 16 -27.14 0.31 -3.98
N CYS A 17 -26.23 1.26 -4.15
CA CYS A 17 -25.62 1.87 -2.98
C CYS A 17 -26.74 2.56 -2.18
N GLY A 18 -26.89 2.25 -0.90
CA GLY A 18 -27.93 2.82 -0.02
C GLY A 18 -27.74 4.31 0.32
N CYS A 19 -26.99 5.07 -0.46
CA CYS A 19 -26.64 6.46 -0.21
C CYS A 19 -27.56 7.48 -0.89
N GLY A 20 -28.68 7.12 -1.49
CA GLY A 20 -29.64 8.07 -2.07
C GLY A 20 -29.10 9.06 -3.11
N CYS A 21 -27.84 8.97 -3.48
CA CYS A 21 -27.24 9.68 -4.60
C CYS A 21 -27.54 8.87 -5.86
N GLY A 22 -28.31 9.38 -6.78
CA GLY A 22 -28.74 8.73 -8.02
C GLY A 22 -27.57 8.42 -8.97
N CYS A 23 -26.62 7.62 -8.50
CA CYS A 23 -25.50 7.14 -9.32
C CYS A 23 -26.02 6.10 -10.29
N ASN A 24 -26.33 6.51 -11.50
CA ASN A 24 -26.57 5.60 -12.59
C ASN A 24 -25.28 4.84 -12.91
N ARG A 25 -25.39 3.54 -13.20
CA ARG A 25 -24.28 2.68 -13.61
C ARG A 25 -23.55 3.20 -14.86
N GLU A 26 -24.20 4.07 -15.63
CA GLU A 26 -23.65 4.77 -16.80
C GLU A 26 -22.73 5.93 -16.41
N ASP A 27 -22.81 6.42 -15.15
CA ASP A 27 -21.99 7.49 -14.59
C ASP A 27 -20.77 6.98 -13.81
N LEU A 28 -20.59 5.65 -13.72
CA LEU A 28 -19.36 5.08 -13.14
C LEU A 28 -18.18 5.45 -14.05
N PRO A 29 -17.09 5.97 -13.48
CA PRO A 29 -15.97 6.49 -14.26
C PRO A 29 -15.11 5.40 -14.92
N TRP A 30 -15.75 4.41 -15.54
CA TRP A 30 -15.07 3.42 -16.38
C TRP A 30 -14.54 4.03 -17.68
N SER A 31 -14.66 5.35 -17.83
CA SER A 31 -14.17 6.12 -18.99
C SER A 31 -12.64 6.25 -19.05
N GLY A 32 -11.90 5.44 -18.29
CA GLY A 32 -10.43 5.47 -18.31
C GLY A 32 -9.80 6.65 -17.55
N ARG A 33 -10.58 7.41 -16.80
CA ARG A 33 -10.07 8.44 -15.88
C ARG A 33 -10.09 7.89 -14.47
N GLY A 34 -9.01 8.14 -13.72
CA GLY A 34 -8.96 7.85 -12.30
C GLY A 34 -10.07 8.57 -11.53
N THR A 35 -10.32 8.16 -10.30
CA THR A 35 -11.27 8.88 -9.44
C THR A 35 -10.64 10.16 -8.91
N ASP A 36 -11.41 11.26 -8.89
CA ASP A 36 -11.01 12.52 -8.25
C ASP A 36 -11.12 12.46 -6.72
N LEU A 37 -11.62 11.35 -6.16
CA LEU A 37 -11.71 11.17 -4.72
C LEU A 37 -10.31 11.04 -4.11
N PRO A 38 -10.06 11.70 -2.97
CA PRO A 38 -8.78 11.66 -2.28
C PRO A 38 -8.59 10.35 -1.51
N ILE A 39 -8.87 9.22 -2.18
CA ILE A 39 -8.79 7.89 -1.59
C ILE A 39 -7.57 7.16 -2.12
N THR A 40 -6.79 6.63 -1.19
CA THR A 40 -5.61 5.80 -1.45
C THR A 40 -5.89 4.40 -0.95
N GLY A 41 -5.48 3.39 -1.71
CA GLY A 41 -5.49 1.99 -1.31
C GLY A 41 -4.09 1.43 -1.22
N CYS A 42 -3.86 0.56 -0.25
CA CYS A 42 -2.68 -0.29 -0.22
C CYS A 42 -3.12 -1.75 -0.11
N ARG A 43 -2.79 -2.55 -1.13
CA ARG A 43 -2.94 -4.01 -1.07
C ARG A 43 -1.57 -4.61 -0.79
N PHE A 44 -1.49 -5.46 0.24
CA PHE A 44 -0.21 -5.98 0.71
C PHE A 44 -0.32 -7.40 1.26
N SER A 45 0.84 -8.07 1.33
CA SER A 45 1.02 -9.38 1.96
C SER A 45 2.26 -9.37 2.85
N LEU A 46 2.14 -9.97 4.03
CA LEU A 46 3.20 -10.03 5.03
C LEU A 46 3.71 -11.46 5.14
N TYR A 47 5.02 -11.62 5.04
CA TYR A 47 5.69 -12.93 5.00
C TYR A 47 6.78 -13.04 6.09
N PRO A 48 6.42 -13.36 7.35
CA PRO A 48 7.40 -13.77 8.34
C PRO A 48 7.93 -15.17 8.01
N MET A 49 9.25 -15.31 7.82
CA MET A 49 9.88 -16.57 7.42
C MET A 49 10.21 -17.43 8.65
N THR A 50 9.17 -17.93 9.28
CA THR A 50 9.23 -18.77 10.47
C THR A 50 8.01 -19.66 10.55
N ASP A 51 8.09 -20.78 11.28
CA ASP A 51 6.95 -21.67 11.51
C ASP A 51 5.83 -20.99 12.35
N ASP A 52 6.18 -19.96 13.14
CA ASP A 52 5.24 -19.19 13.97
C ASP A 52 4.59 -17.99 13.25
N PHE A 53 4.57 -18.00 11.91
CA PHE A 53 4.09 -16.87 11.11
C PHE A 53 2.65 -16.46 11.44
N VAL A 54 1.78 -17.40 11.76
CA VAL A 54 0.37 -17.12 12.06
C VAL A 54 0.24 -16.24 13.31
N SER A 55 0.96 -16.60 14.39
CA SER A 55 0.91 -15.82 15.64
C SER A 55 1.53 -14.43 15.47
N ILE A 56 2.57 -14.30 14.65
CA ILE A 56 3.18 -13.01 14.33
C ILE A 56 2.20 -12.12 13.58
N ILE A 57 1.56 -12.64 12.52
CA ILE A 57 0.61 -11.86 11.71
C ILE A 57 -0.61 -11.44 12.53
N LEU A 58 -1.24 -12.39 13.22
CA LEU A 58 -2.43 -12.11 14.03
C LEU A 58 -2.12 -11.14 15.18
N GLY A 59 -0.98 -11.32 15.86
CA GLY A 59 -0.55 -10.43 16.91
C GLY A 59 -0.17 -9.02 16.42
N ALA A 60 0.26 -8.87 15.17
CA ALA A 60 0.50 -7.57 14.54
C ALA A 60 -0.83 -6.88 14.19
N LEU A 61 -1.78 -7.61 13.62
CA LEU A 61 -3.12 -7.11 13.32
C LEU A 61 -3.84 -6.61 14.59
N ASP A 62 -3.77 -7.39 15.68
CA ASP A 62 -4.40 -7.03 16.97
C ASP A 62 -3.86 -5.74 17.58
N LYS A 63 -2.58 -5.44 17.34
CA LYS A 63 -1.90 -4.25 17.85
C LYS A 63 -2.00 -3.02 16.95
N THR A 64 -2.44 -3.20 15.71
CA THR A 64 -2.53 -2.12 14.74
C THR A 64 -3.91 -1.50 14.78
N ASP A 65 -3.98 -0.20 15.06
CA ASP A 65 -5.24 0.53 15.01
C ASP A 65 -5.61 0.86 13.56
N ALA A 66 -6.56 0.11 13.03
CA ALA A 66 -7.10 0.29 11.68
C ALA A 66 -8.42 1.11 11.64
N SER A 67 -8.74 1.85 12.71
CA SER A 67 -10.02 2.58 12.83
C SER A 67 -10.22 3.69 11.79
N PHE A 68 -9.12 4.24 11.25
CA PHE A 68 -9.14 5.31 10.23
C PHE A 68 -9.00 4.80 8.79
N VAL A 69 -9.00 3.49 8.60
CA VAL A 69 -8.97 2.85 7.29
C VAL A 69 -10.07 1.80 7.16
N TRP A 70 -10.61 1.67 5.97
CA TRP A 70 -11.40 0.49 5.63
C TRP A 70 -10.44 -0.66 5.34
N SER A 71 -10.76 -1.86 5.83
CA SER A 71 -9.90 -3.03 5.68
C SER A 71 -10.66 -4.26 5.23
N GLN A 72 -10.01 -5.07 4.39
CA GLN A 72 -10.48 -6.38 3.98
C GLN A 72 -9.29 -7.32 3.76
N SER A 73 -9.41 -8.54 4.28
CA SER A 73 -8.45 -9.62 4.00
C SER A 73 -9.12 -10.75 3.25
N ASP A 74 -8.37 -11.40 2.38
CA ASP A 74 -8.77 -12.60 1.66
C ASP A 74 -7.65 -13.67 1.75
N ALA A 75 -7.74 -14.74 0.97
CA ALA A 75 -6.76 -15.82 0.97
C ALA A 75 -5.37 -15.41 0.41
N LEU A 76 -5.27 -14.26 -0.24
CA LEU A 76 -4.05 -13.81 -0.91
C LEU A 76 -3.37 -12.66 -0.15
N SER A 77 -4.16 -11.72 0.38
CA SER A 77 -3.62 -10.44 0.85
C SER A 77 -4.63 -9.66 1.71
N THR A 78 -4.15 -8.56 2.27
CA THR A 78 -4.97 -7.56 2.96
C THR A 78 -4.98 -6.26 2.16
N VAL A 79 -6.10 -5.55 2.17
CA VAL A 79 -6.21 -4.20 1.63
C VAL A 79 -6.62 -3.23 2.75
N TYR A 80 -5.91 -2.10 2.83
CA TYR A 80 -6.32 -0.92 3.57
C TYR A 80 -6.66 0.19 2.59
N ARG A 81 -7.71 0.97 2.92
CA ARG A 81 -8.23 2.01 2.04
C ARG A 81 -8.71 3.20 2.85
N GLY A 82 -8.36 4.43 2.43
CA GLY A 82 -8.71 5.64 3.16
C GLY A 82 -7.89 6.85 2.68
N LYS A 83 -7.68 7.83 3.58
CA LYS A 83 -6.73 8.91 3.33
C LYS A 83 -5.31 8.33 3.31
N ARG A 84 -4.47 8.86 2.43
CA ARG A 84 -3.10 8.37 2.21
C ARG A 84 -2.31 8.21 3.51
N GLU A 85 -2.29 9.26 4.33
CA GLU A 85 -1.54 9.29 5.59
C GLU A 85 -1.96 8.17 6.54
N TYR A 86 -3.25 7.85 6.62
CA TYR A 86 -3.75 6.80 7.52
C TYR A 86 -3.52 5.40 6.96
N VAL A 87 -3.56 5.25 5.63
CA VAL A 87 -3.24 3.98 4.97
C VAL A 87 -1.76 3.63 5.17
N ILE A 88 -0.86 4.59 4.96
CA ILE A 88 0.57 4.38 5.16
C ILE A 88 0.89 4.13 6.64
N ASP A 89 0.29 4.89 7.57
CA ASP A 89 0.42 4.70 9.01
C ASP A 89 0.04 3.28 9.44
N ALA A 90 -1.12 2.79 9.01
CA ALA A 90 -1.62 1.46 9.39
C ALA A 90 -0.74 0.34 8.83
N VAL A 91 -0.26 0.45 7.57
CA VAL A 91 0.66 -0.55 6.97
C VAL A 91 2.02 -0.53 7.66
N ALA A 92 2.56 0.65 7.94
CA ALA A 92 3.82 0.81 8.65
C ALA A 92 3.76 0.21 10.07
N ALA A 93 2.68 0.52 10.80
CA ALA A 93 2.46 -0.01 12.14
C ALA A 93 2.29 -1.54 12.14
N LEU A 94 1.57 -2.09 11.16
CA LEU A 94 1.44 -3.54 11.02
C LEU A 94 2.81 -4.20 10.84
N PHE A 95 3.65 -3.66 9.96
CA PHE A 95 4.98 -4.19 9.72
C PHE A 95 5.88 -4.06 10.95
N ALA A 96 5.85 -2.91 11.63
CA ALA A 96 6.59 -2.67 12.87
C ALA A 96 6.13 -3.60 14.02
N ASN A 97 4.82 -3.79 14.19
CA ASN A 97 4.25 -4.70 15.20
C ASN A 97 4.57 -6.18 14.94
N ALA A 98 4.77 -6.54 13.66
CA ALA A 98 5.15 -7.88 13.26
C ALA A 98 6.64 -8.16 13.47
N TRP A 99 7.49 -7.13 13.51
CA TRP A 99 8.93 -7.30 13.63
C TRP A 99 9.34 -8.16 14.85
N ARG A 100 10.28 -9.07 14.62
CA ARG A 100 10.90 -9.91 15.66
C ARG A 100 12.39 -9.97 15.37
N ASP A 101 13.19 -9.93 16.44
CA ASP A 101 14.63 -10.08 16.33
C ASP A 101 14.99 -11.42 15.68
N GLY A 102 15.90 -11.40 14.70
CA GLY A 102 16.38 -12.59 13.97
C GLY A 102 15.36 -13.26 13.04
N VAL A 103 14.13 -12.78 12.93
CA VAL A 103 13.15 -13.31 11.97
C VAL A 103 13.23 -12.50 10.68
N HIS A 104 13.69 -13.13 9.59
CA HIS A 104 13.59 -12.55 8.26
C HIS A 104 12.12 -12.38 7.90
N MET A 105 11.75 -11.16 7.51
CA MET A 105 10.36 -10.85 7.17
C MET A 105 10.32 -9.91 5.97
N ALA A 106 9.41 -10.20 5.05
CA ALA A 106 9.11 -9.36 3.90
C ALA A 106 7.66 -8.87 3.95
N LEU A 107 7.45 -7.64 3.54
CA LEU A 107 6.14 -7.10 3.21
C LEU A 107 6.18 -6.65 1.75
N GLU A 108 5.34 -7.26 0.94
CA GLU A 108 5.14 -6.86 -0.46
C GLU A 108 3.81 -6.12 -0.57
N GLY A 109 3.80 -5.02 -1.30
CA GLY A 109 2.58 -4.25 -1.47
C GLY A 109 2.61 -3.28 -2.63
N GLN A 110 1.44 -2.77 -2.90
CA GLN A 110 1.26 -1.67 -3.83
C GLN A 110 0.33 -0.62 -3.24
N VAL A 111 0.80 0.63 -3.23
CA VAL A 111 -0.05 1.79 -2.95
C VAL A 111 -0.57 2.32 -4.27
N SER A 112 -1.87 2.54 -4.35
CA SER A 112 -2.50 3.09 -5.55
C SER A 112 -3.52 4.17 -5.21
N ARG A 113 -3.55 5.20 -6.04
CA ARG A 113 -4.60 6.22 -6.08
C ARG A 113 -5.10 6.38 -7.51
N GLY A 114 -6.38 6.67 -7.66
CA GLY A 114 -6.99 6.89 -8.99
C GLY A 114 -7.48 5.61 -9.66
N CYS A 115 -7.46 4.46 -8.97
CA CYS A 115 -8.00 3.21 -9.49
C CYS A 115 -9.54 3.31 -9.58
N PRO A 116 -10.14 3.17 -10.76
CA PRO A 116 -11.59 3.27 -10.92
C PRO A 116 -12.32 2.04 -10.35
N GLY A 117 -13.59 2.23 -10.01
CA GLY A 117 -14.55 1.13 -9.80
C GLY A 117 -14.63 0.56 -8.41
N ASP A 118 -13.83 1.00 -7.44
CA ASP A 118 -13.98 0.61 -6.04
C ASP A 118 -14.48 1.79 -5.21
N VAL A 119 -15.64 1.63 -4.59
CA VAL A 119 -16.29 2.63 -3.74
C VAL A 119 -16.37 2.19 -2.27
N SER A 120 -15.81 1.03 -1.92
CA SER A 120 -15.77 0.56 -0.54
C SER A 120 -14.82 1.41 0.29
N GLY A 121 -15.23 1.77 1.51
CA GLY A 121 -14.40 2.51 2.45
C GLY A 121 -14.47 4.03 2.34
N ASP A 122 -15.31 4.60 1.50
CA ASP A 122 -15.43 6.06 1.35
C ASP A 122 -15.86 6.76 2.65
N SER A 123 -16.55 6.04 3.55
CA SER A 123 -16.94 6.56 4.87
C SER A 123 -15.73 6.95 5.74
N VAL A 124 -14.58 6.31 5.60
CA VAL A 124 -13.36 6.63 6.37
C VAL A 124 -12.69 7.93 5.90
N LEU A 125 -13.09 8.50 4.78
CA LEU A 125 -12.60 9.81 4.33
C LEU A 125 -13.02 10.95 5.25
N SER A 126 -14.03 10.75 6.11
CA SER A 126 -14.44 11.70 7.13
C SER A 126 -13.58 11.66 8.40
N CYS A 127 -12.70 10.65 8.57
CA CYS A 127 -11.79 10.57 9.70
C CYS A 127 -10.82 11.76 9.69
N GLU A 128 -10.64 12.38 10.86
CA GLU A 128 -9.78 13.53 11.08
C GLU A 128 -8.98 13.33 12.37
N GLY A 129 -7.78 13.87 12.42
CA GLY A 129 -6.93 13.83 13.61
C GLY A 129 -5.53 13.30 13.34
N GLU A 130 -4.80 13.08 14.42
CA GLU A 130 -3.49 12.44 14.36
C GLU A 130 -3.63 10.98 13.94
N ALA A 131 -2.63 10.48 13.17
CA ALA A 131 -2.61 9.10 12.73
C ALA A 131 -2.63 8.14 13.94
N PRO A 132 -3.53 7.15 13.97
CA PRO A 132 -3.75 6.31 15.16
C PRO A 132 -2.52 5.55 15.64
N ASN A 133 -1.60 5.23 14.73
CA ASN A 133 -0.39 4.47 15.04
C ASN A 133 0.89 5.30 15.05
N ALA A 134 0.80 6.64 15.03
CA ALA A 134 1.96 7.53 14.91
C ALA A 134 3.09 7.19 15.90
N ALA A 135 2.75 6.89 17.16
CA ALA A 135 3.74 6.53 18.17
C ALA A 135 4.46 5.19 17.85
N THR A 136 3.74 4.19 17.32
CA THR A 136 4.31 2.91 16.90
C THR A 136 5.25 3.09 15.72
N VAL A 137 4.83 3.88 14.74
CA VAL A 137 5.64 4.17 13.54
C VAL A 137 6.89 4.96 13.91
N GLU A 138 6.77 5.97 14.77
CA GLU A 138 7.92 6.78 15.23
C GLU A 138 8.97 5.92 15.98
N ALA A 139 8.53 4.92 16.72
CA ALA A 139 9.41 3.98 17.43
C ALA A 139 10.05 2.91 16.51
N ALA A 140 9.64 2.80 15.25
CA ALA A 140 10.07 1.73 14.34
C ALA A 140 11.43 2.06 13.67
N THR A 141 12.50 2.01 14.47
CA THR A 141 13.87 2.38 14.07
C THR A 141 14.70 1.20 13.58
N GLN A 142 14.13 0.01 13.44
CA GLN A 142 14.82 -1.18 12.98
C GLN A 142 15.29 -1.01 11.53
N PRO A 143 16.55 -1.41 11.21
CA PRO A 143 17.06 -1.35 9.85
C PRO A 143 16.20 -2.18 8.88
N ALA A 144 15.97 -1.63 7.71
CA ALA A 144 15.20 -2.26 6.66
C ALA A 144 15.76 -1.89 5.27
N LEU A 145 15.52 -2.76 4.31
CA LEU A 145 15.81 -2.57 2.91
C LEU A 145 14.51 -2.58 2.13
N ALA A 146 14.38 -1.72 1.14
CA ALA A 146 13.23 -1.77 0.26
C ALA A 146 13.64 -1.65 -1.21
N LYS A 147 12.89 -2.33 -2.07
CA LYS A 147 12.84 -2.03 -3.51
C LYS A 147 11.50 -1.39 -3.83
N LEU A 148 11.50 -0.46 -4.75
CA LEU A 148 10.29 0.19 -5.22
C LEU A 148 10.30 0.42 -6.73
N SER A 149 9.10 0.45 -7.31
CA SER A 149 8.86 0.86 -8.69
C SER A 149 7.63 1.76 -8.72
N LEU A 150 7.77 2.92 -9.32
CA LEU A 150 6.67 3.87 -9.49
C LEU A 150 6.13 3.80 -10.91
N TYR A 151 4.82 3.76 -11.03
CA TYR A 151 4.09 3.77 -12.29
C TYR A 151 3.09 4.93 -12.30
N PRO A 152 3.52 6.13 -12.77
CA PRO A 152 2.59 7.20 -13.09
C PRO A 152 1.79 6.82 -14.33
N LEU A 153 0.46 6.91 -14.27
CA LEU A 153 -0.43 6.45 -15.32
C LEU A 153 -1.17 7.63 -15.97
N GLY A 154 -1.29 7.56 -17.30
CA GLY A 154 -2.02 8.59 -18.06
C GLY A 154 -1.27 9.90 -18.24
N VAL A 155 0.06 9.90 -18.09
CA VAL A 155 0.95 11.06 -18.29
C VAL A 155 2.01 10.74 -19.35
N GLU A 156 2.43 11.74 -20.11
CA GLU A 156 3.45 11.58 -21.18
C GLU A 156 4.87 11.65 -20.60
N ASP A 157 5.12 12.58 -19.66
CA ASP A 157 6.45 12.88 -19.11
C ASP A 157 6.72 12.11 -17.80
N TYR A 158 6.36 10.82 -17.75
CA TYR A 158 6.48 9.98 -16.56
C TYR A 158 7.92 9.81 -16.04
N ILE A 159 8.92 9.98 -16.89
CA ILE A 159 10.35 9.88 -16.53
C ILE A 159 10.73 10.94 -15.50
N ASP A 160 10.24 12.17 -15.67
CA ASP A 160 10.52 13.26 -14.74
C ASP A 160 9.91 12.99 -13.35
N ASP A 161 8.74 12.36 -13.30
CA ASP A 161 8.12 11.97 -12.02
C ASP A 161 8.91 10.85 -11.33
N ILE A 162 9.43 9.88 -12.09
CA ILE A 162 10.32 8.84 -11.55
C ILE A 162 11.64 9.47 -11.04
N ALA A 163 12.21 10.43 -11.77
CA ALA A 163 13.42 11.11 -11.34
C ALA A 163 13.22 11.91 -10.04
N LYS A 164 12.08 12.60 -9.87
CA LYS A 164 11.74 13.30 -8.62
C LYS A 164 11.73 12.34 -7.42
N VAL A 165 11.20 11.14 -7.60
CA VAL A 165 11.15 10.11 -6.54
C VAL A 165 12.56 9.65 -6.16
N TRP A 166 13.46 9.49 -7.13
CA TRP A 166 14.87 9.20 -6.87
C TRP A 166 15.53 10.31 -6.04
N TYR A 167 15.42 11.57 -6.47
CA TYR A 167 16.02 12.70 -5.74
C TYR A 167 15.44 12.87 -4.33
N LEU A 168 14.16 12.59 -4.15
CA LEU A 168 13.55 12.59 -2.82
C LEU A 168 14.18 11.54 -1.89
N ALA A 169 14.53 10.35 -2.42
CA ALA A 169 15.23 9.33 -1.65
C ALA A 169 16.65 9.79 -1.24
N GLU A 170 17.38 10.47 -2.15
CA GLU A 170 18.69 11.06 -1.85
C GLU A 170 18.58 12.13 -0.75
N GLU A 171 17.61 13.05 -0.85
CA GLU A 171 17.36 14.10 0.15
C GLU A 171 17.03 13.53 1.54
N ARG A 172 16.36 12.37 1.58
CA ARG A 172 16.02 11.64 2.82
C ARG A 172 17.16 10.79 3.35
N GLY A 173 18.29 10.70 2.64
CA GLY A 173 19.44 9.89 3.04
C GLY A 173 19.21 8.38 2.95
N LEU A 174 18.32 7.94 2.06
CA LEU A 174 17.94 6.53 1.88
C LEU A 174 18.83 5.78 0.88
N ASN A 175 19.94 6.40 0.43
CA ASN A 175 20.96 5.79 -0.44
C ASN A 175 20.38 5.04 -1.66
N PRO A 176 19.61 5.71 -2.54
CA PRO A 176 18.97 5.02 -3.65
C PRO A 176 19.99 4.42 -4.62
N THR A 177 19.77 3.17 -5.02
CA THR A 177 20.56 2.45 -6.03
C THR A 177 19.67 1.82 -7.09
N SER A 178 20.12 1.84 -8.35
CA SER A 178 19.40 1.19 -9.43
C SER A 178 19.72 -0.31 -9.44
N ILE A 179 18.67 -1.14 -9.39
CA ILE A 179 18.78 -2.61 -9.38
C ILE A 179 18.01 -3.26 -10.54
N HIS A 180 18.09 -2.69 -11.72
CA HIS A 180 17.34 -3.12 -12.90
C HIS A 180 15.83 -3.13 -12.66
N TYR A 181 15.10 -2.28 -13.37
CA TYR A 181 13.63 -2.12 -13.31
C TYR A 181 13.05 -1.64 -11.97
N ALA A 182 13.88 -1.43 -10.95
CA ALA A 182 13.47 -0.95 -9.63
C ALA A 182 14.57 -0.09 -8.99
N THR A 183 14.19 0.66 -7.96
CA THR A 183 15.11 1.38 -7.09
C THR A 183 15.19 0.67 -5.75
N ARG A 184 16.40 0.38 -5.27
CA ARG A 184 16.66 -0.06 -3.91
C ARG A 184 16.93 1.15 -3.03
N ILE A 185 16.38 1.14 -1.82
CA ILE A 185 16.63 2.11 -0.77
C ILE A 185 16.91 1.39 0.55
N GLU A 186 17.60 2.06 1.45
CA GLU A 186 17.91 1.55 2.79
C GLU A 186 17.61 2.62 3.86
N GLY A 187 17.17 2.20 5.04
CA GLY A 187 16.83 3.09 6.15
C GLY A 187 16.19 2.32 7.28
N SER A 188 15.59 3.03 8.24
CA SER A 188 14.71 2.38 9.22
C SER A 188 13.32 2.09 8.62
N ILE A 189 12.56 1.20 9.27
CA ILE A 189 11.15 0.97 8.91
C ILE A 189 10.41 2.31 8.83
N ARG A 190 10.54 3.16 9.86
CA ARG A 190 9.95 4.49 9.91
C ARG A 190 10.33 5.36 8.71
N ASP A 191 11.64 5.45 8.41
CA ASP A 191 12.14 6.36 7.38
C ASP A 191 11.67 5.94 5.98
N ILE A 192 11.62 4.63 5.71
CA ILE A 192 11.12 4.07 4.46
C ILE A 192 9.63 4.34 4.29
N PHE A 193 8.79 4.11 5.31
CA PHE A 193 7.35 4.39 5.19
C PHE A 193 7.05 5.89 5.16
N THR A 194 7.82 6.72 5.85
CA THR A 194 7.74 8.18 5.71
C THR A 194 8.03 8.60 4.27
N TYR A 195 9.07 8.03 3.67
CA TYR A 195 9.40 8.28 2.27
C TYR A 195 8.28 7.80 1.32
N PHE A 196 7.68 6.62 1.53
CA PHE A 196 6.55 6.17 0.72
C PHE A 196 5.37 7.14 0.80
N ASN A 197 5.08 7.67 1.99
CA ASN A 197 4.06 8.70 2.17
C ASN A 197 4.37 9.97 1.37
N ASP A 198 5.62 10.41 1.38
CA ASP A 198 6.06 11.62 0.66
C ASP A 198 6.05 11.42 -0.86
N VAL A 199 6.47 10.23 -1.35
CA VAL A 199 6.35 9.87 -2.77
C VAL A 199 4.89 9.94 -3.21
N CYS A 200 3.98 9.36 -2.45
CA CYS A 200 2.55 9.42 -2.76
C CYS A 200 2.03 10.86 -2.73
N ALA A 201 2.45 11.68 -1.74
CA ALA A 201 2.08 13.09 -1.67
C ALA A 201 2.59 13.90 -2.86
N LEU A 202 3.79 13.61 -3.33
CA LEU A 202 4.37 14.24 -4.52
C LEU A 202 3.58 13.87 -5.78
N MET A 203 3.25 12.59 -5.94
CA MET A 203 2.47 12.11 -7.09
C MET A 203 1.05 12.69 -7.12
N GLU A 204 0.42 12.89 -5.98
CA GLU A 204 -0.90 13.51 -5.87
C GLU A 204 -0.97 14.95 -6.43
N GLN A 205 0.17 15.61 -6.57
CA GLN A 205 0.26 16.97 -7.13
C GLN A 205 0.35 16.97 -8.66
N THR A 206 0.83 15.89 -9.26
CA THR A 206 1.19 15.86 -10.70
C THR A 206 0.41 14.83 -11.50
N VAL A 207 -0.06 13.75 -10.88
CA VAL A 207 -0.75 12.66 -11.57
C VAL A 207 -2.06 12.28 -10.89
N SER A 208 -3.08 12.02 -11.70
CA SER A 208 -4.40 11.58 -11.22
C SER A 208 -4.44 10.09 -10.84
N HIS A 209 -3.55 9.27 -11.43
CA HIS A 209 -3.48 7.84 -11.18
C HIS A 209 -2.02 7.39 -11.13
N TYR A 210 -1.63 6.75 -10.04
CA TYR A 210 -0.31 6.13 -9.88
C TYR A 210 -0.39 4.82 -9.12
N VAL A 211 0.63 3.99 -9.30
CA VAL A 211 0.91 2.82 -8.48
C VAL A 211 2.36 2.89 -8.00
N LEU A 212 2.56 2.82 -6.70
CA LEU A 212 3.85 2.60 -6.06
C LEU A 212 3.90 1.14 -5.61
N HIS A 213 4.61 0.31 -6.35
CA HIS A 213 4.86 -1.08 -5.97
C HIS A 213 6.13 -1.16 -5.13
N PHE A 214 6.11 -1.91 -4.04
CA PHE A 214 7.25 -2.04 -3.13
C PHE A 214 7.37 -3.43 -2.51
N THR A 215 8.59 -3.77 -2.12
CA THR A 215 8.86 -4.85 -1.16
C THR A 215 9.82 -4.28 -0.12
N ILE A 216 9.51 -4.44 1.16
CA ILE A 216 10.39 -4.06 2.27
C ILE A 216 10.78 -5.32 3.05
N ASN A 217 12.07 -5.44 3.40
CA ASN A 217 12.65 -6.58 4.12
C ASN A 217 13.34 -6.12 5.40
N VAL A 218 13.25 -6.95 6.43
CA VAL A 218 14.04 -6.84 7.66
C VAL A 218 14.73 -8.18 7.94
N ASN A 219 15.87 -8.13 8.62
CA ASN A 219 16.65 -9.31 9.03
C ASN A 219 16.91 -10.29 7.87
N SER A 220 17.23 -9.77 6.67
CA SER A 220 17.59 -10.63 5.55
C SER A 220 18.84 -11.44 5.88
N PRO A 221 18.88 -12.75 5.58
CA PRO A 221 20.07 -13.55 5.78
C PRO A 221 21.14 -13.31 4.72
N THR A 222 20.82 -12.55 3.67
CA THR A 222 21.79 -12.16 2.66
C THR A 222 22.54 -10.95 3.17
N ASP A 223 23.77 -11.15 3.61
CA ASP A 223 24.68 -10.08 3.95
C ASP A 223 25.10 -9.35 2.67
N GLU A 224 25.05 -8.04 2.71
CA GLU A 224 25.39 -7.18 1.58
C GLU A 224 26.87 -6.79 1.62
N GLU A 225 27.74 -7.75 1.84
CA GLU A 225 29.16 -7.59 1.59
C GLU A 225 29.48 -7.96 0.12
N GLU A 226 29.19 -7.03 -0.80
CA GLU A 226 29.89 -6.94 -2.08
C GLU A 226 30.10 -5.47 -2.46
#